data_18295944ec41c1e7c6b7031571d98838
#
_entry.id   18295944ec41c1e7c6b7031571d98838
#
_cell.length_a   1.000
_cell.length_b   1.000
_cell.length_c   1.000
_cell.angle_alpha   90.00
_cell.angle_beta   90.00
_cell.angle_gamma   90.00
#
_symmetry.space_group_name_H-M   'P 1'
#
loop_
_entity.id
_entity.type
_entity.pdbx_description
1 polymer ?
#
loop_
_entity_poly.entity_id
_entity_poly.type
_entity_poly.pdbx_seq_one_letter_code
_entity_poly.pdbx_strand_id
1 'polypeptide(L)'
;MSYDYNSSDPIKIKLADLEARERFLLSESKTFCMYPWIHLHAYPTGEAYPCCLAEMEHPIGNMRDNSLEEIWNGSNYVQMRERMLADKPCKECTRCYEQEAQGFFSMRNSHNKHFGHHIDKVDQGVNPDFKIVYWDIRFSNLCNLKCRSCGDIFSSNWVQENK
;
A
#
# COMPACT_ATOMS: atom_id res chain seq x y z
N MET A 1 3.17 -23.62 -0.77
CA MET A 1 1.71 -23.62 -0.60
C MET A 1 1.10 -22.94 -1.81
N SER A 2 0.37 -23.69 -2.65
CA SER A 2 -0.40 -23.09 -3.74
C SER A 2 -1.60 -22.38 -3.13
N TYR A 3 -1.60 -21.08 -3.13
CA TYR A 3 -2.75 -20.29 -2.70
C TYR A 3 -3.84 -20.43 -3.77
N ASP A 4 -4.99 -20.99 -3.36
CA ASP A 4 -6.14 -21.09 -4.24
C ASP A 4 -6.72 -19.69 -4.47
N TYR A 5 -6.61 -19.21 -5.71
CA TYR A 5 -7.21 -17.96 -6.18
C TYR A 5 -8.76 -18.02 -6.26
N ASN A 6 -9.38 -19.07 -5.73
CA ASN A 6 -10.83 -19.28 -5.71
C ASN A 6 -11.55 -18.58 -4.56
N SER A 7 -11.08 -17.42 -4.11
CA SER A 7 -11.86 -16.60 -3.19
C SER A 7 -13.03 -15.92 -3.92
N SER A 8 -14.06 -15.59 -3.17
CA SER A 8 -15.33 -14.97 -3.56
C SER A 8 -15.23 -13.56 -4.18
N ASP A 9 -14.06 -13.12 -4.61
CA ASP A 9 -13.88 -11.79 -5.20
C ASP A 9 -14.44 -11.74 -6.63
N PRO A 10 -15.27 -10.74 -6.95
CA PRO A 10 -16.00 -10.67 -8.22
C PRO A 10 -15.10 -10.42 -9.45
N ILE A 11 -13.84 -9.98 -9.26
CA ILE A 11 -12.92 -9.64 -10.35
C ILE A 11 -11.73 -10.60 -10.31
N LYS A 12 -11.77 -11.61 -11.16
CA LYS A 12 -10.70 -12.62 -11.30
C LYS A 12 -9.86 -12.30 -12.53
N ILE A 13 -8.56 -12.01 -12.32
CA ILE A 13 -7.59 -12.00 -13.40
C ILE A 13 -7.06 -13.42 -13.56
N LYS A 14 -7.05 -13.91 -14.77
CA LYS A 14 -6.29 -15.10 -15.12
C LYS A 14 -4.88 -14.66 -15.50
N LEU A 15 -3.88 -15.05 -14.72
CA LEU A 15 -2.48 -14.72 -15.02
C LEU A 15 -2.03 -15.12 -16.43
N ALA A 16 -2.69 -16.15 -17.00
CA ALA A 16 -2.44 -16.59 -18.37
C ALA A 16 -2.86 -15.58 -19.45
N ASP A 17 -3.80 -14.69 -19.13
CA ASP A 17 -4.33 -13.68 -20.06
C ASP A 17 -3.50 -12.37 -20.03
N LEU A 18 -2.50 -12.28 -19.12
CA LEU A 18 -1.64 -11.12 -18.94
C LEU A 18 -0.39 -11.19 -19.82
N GLU A 19 0.08 -10.02 -20.22
CA GLU A 19 1.39 -9.87 -20.85
C GLU A 19 2.52 -10.37 -19.91
N ALA A 20 3.65 -10.77 -20.48
CA ALA A 20 4.75 -11.37 -19.72
C ALA A 20 5.26 -10.46 -18.60
N ARG A 21 5.33 -9.13 -18.83
CA ARG A 21 5.73 -8.13 -17.84
C ARG A 21 4.74 -8.02 -16.69
N GLU A 22 3.47 -7.92 -16.97
CA GLU A 22 2.41 -7.81 -15.99
C GLU A 22 2.36 -9.05 -15.10
N ARG A 23 2.44 -10.22 -15.72
CA ARG A 23 2.50 -11.51 -15.01
C ARG A 23 3.72 -11.57 -14.09
N PHE A 24 4.91 -11.18 -14.58
CA PHE A 24 6.10 -11.09 -13.74
C PHE A 24 5.87 -10.20 -12.53
N LEU A 25 5.36 -8.97 -12.73
CA LEU A 25 5.13 -8.01 -11.65
C LEU A 25 4.17 -8.56 -10.58
N LEU A 26 3.05 -9.15 -10.99
CA LEU A 26 2.01 -9.60 -10.07
C LEU A 26 2.33 -10.91 -9.33
N SER A 27 3.09 -11.83 -9.94
CA SER A 27 3.26 -13.18 -9.41
C SER A 27 4.70 -13.61 -9.12
N GLU A 28 5.70 -13.01 -9.76
CA GLU A 28 7.10 -13.44 -9.65
C GLU A 28 7.99 -12.41 -8.94
N SER A 29 7.75 -11.10 -9.16
CA SER A 29 8.48 -10.03 -8.50
C SER A 29 8.41 -10.16 -6.98
N LYS A 30 9.55 -9.94 -6.34
CA LYS A 30 9.67 -9.96 -4.86
C LYS A 30 9.45 -8.59 -4.23
N THR A 31 9.31 -7.55 -5.04
CA THR A 31 9.25 -6.17 -4.55
C THR A 31 8.02 -5.39 -5.02
N PHE A 32 7.44 -5.76 -6.16
CA PHE A 32 6.28 -5.07 -6.73
C PHE A 32 5.02 -5.21 -5.87
N CYS A 33 4.31 -4.09 -5.69
CA CYS A 33 2.99 -4.03 -5.06
C CYS A 33 2.08 -3.11 -5.88
N MET A 34 0.80 -3.49 -6.09
CA MET A 34 -0.17 -2.67 -6.83
C MET A 34 -0.50 -1.34 -6.14
N TYR A 35 -0.40 -1.25 -4.82
CA TYR A 35 -0.87 -0.10 -4.05
C TYR A 35 -0.31 1.25 -4.50
N PRO A 36 0.97 1.43 -4.80
CA PRO A 36 1.48 2.72 -5.25
C PRO A 36 0.83 3.29 -6.52
N TRP A 37 0.08 2.51 -7.27
CA TRP A 37 -0.66 2.96 -8.46
C TRP A 37 -2.15 3.18 -8.24
N ILE A 38 -2.69 2.82 -7.06
CA ILE A 38 -4.15 2.82 -6.83
C ILE A 38 -4.56 3.33 -5.45
N HIS A 39 -3.62 3.52 -4.53
CA HIS A 39 -3.91 3.68 -3.11
C HIS A 39 -3.06 4.77 -2.46
N LEU A 40 -3.61 5.34 -1.41
CA LEU A 40 -2.92 6.20 -0.46
C LEU A 40 -3.51 5.97 0.93
N HIS A 41 -2.63 5.84 1.93
CA HIS A 41 -2.98 5.77 3.35
C HIS A 41 -2.56 7.07 4.05
N ALA A 42 -3.39 7.57 4.98
CA ALA A 42 -3.02 8.72 5.78
C ALA A 42 -3.53 8.63 7.23
N TYR A 43 -2.69 9.11 8.15
CA TYR A 43 -3.01 9.20 9.57
C TYR A 43 -3.60 10.56 9.96
N PRO A 44 -4.25 10.67 11.16
CA PRO A 44 -4.80 11.94 11.67
C PRO A 44 -3.75 13.04 11.86
N THR A 45 -2.50 12.68 12.00
CA THR A 45 -1.34 13.60 12.09
C THR A 45 -1.00 14.26 10.76
N GLY A 46 -1.54 13.75 9.65
CA GLY A 46 -1.36 14.27 8.30
C GLY A 46 -0.34 13.51 7.46
N GLU A 47 0.52 12.69 8.06
CA GLU A 47 1.49 11.90 7.30
C GLU A 47 0.77 10.91 6.38
N ALA A 48 1.24 10.85 5.14
CA ALA A 48 0.77 9.94 4.12
C ALA A 48 1.79 8.83 3.86
N TYR A 49 1.26 7.64 3.58
CA TYR A 49 2.03 6.41 3.39
C TYR A 49 1.51 5.62 2.19
N PRO A 50 2.33 4.73 1.59
CA PRO A 50 1.89 3.88 0.48
C PRO A 50 0.89 2.79 0.92
N CYS A 51 0.86 2.43 2.20
CA CYS A 51 -0.14 1.55 2.82
C CYS A 51 -0.07 1.62 4.35
N CYS A 52 -1.06 1.03 5.03
CA CYS A 52 -1.15 1.03 6.50
C CYS A 52 -0.07 0.18 7.22
N LEU A 53 0.69 -0.64 6.50
CA LEU A 53 1.81 -1.43 7.04
C LEU A 53 3.18 -0.83 6.71
N ALA A 54 3.21 0.31 6.02
CA ALA A 54 4.49 0.97 5.71
C ALA A 54 5.24 1.37 6.99
N GLU A 55 6.57 1.40 6.90
CA GLU A 55 7.40 1.86 8.00
C GLU A 55 7.13 3.34 8.29
N MET A 56 6.77 3.64 9.53
CA MET A 56 6.30 4.97 9.94
C MET A 56 7.40 6.05 9.87
N GLU A 57 8.67 5.64 9.86
CA GLU A 57 9.81 6.54 9.69
C GLU A 57 9.96 7.08 8.25
N HIS A 58 9.18 6.54 7.32
CA HIS A 58 9.30 6.84 5.89
C HIS A 58 7.98 7.27 5.24
N PRO A 59 7.39 8.42 5.68
CA PRO A 59 6.20 8.97 5.03
C PRO A 59 6.52 9.39 3.59
N ILE A 60 5.55 9.24 2.70
CA ILE A 60 5.66 9.70 1.30
C ILE A 60 5.33 11.19 1.15
N GLY A 61 4.66 11.79 2.13
CA GLY A 61 4.30 13.19 2.19
C GLY A 61 3.46 13.52 3.41
N ASN A 62 2.98 14.77 3.49
CA ASN A 62 2.09 15.21 4.57
C ASN A 62 0.94 16.04 4.00
N MET A 63 -0.30 15.64 4.29
CA MET A 63 -1.53 16.31 3.83
C MET A 63 -1.77 17.69 4.46
N ARG A 64 -1.00 18.09 5.46
CA ARG A 64 -1.04 19.46 6.01
C ARG A 64 -0.28 20.45 5.14
N ASP A 65 0.73 19.95 4.42
CA ASP A 65 1.67 20.77 3.66
C ASP A 65 1.45 20.65 2.15
N ASN A 66 0.86 19.53 1.72
CA ASN A 66 0.70 19.17 0.31
C ASN A 66 -0.72 18.71 0.00
N SER A 67 -1.20 18.98 -1.19
CA SER A 67 -2.40 18.34 -1.72
C SER A 67 -2.15 16.84 -1.97
N LEU A 68 -3.22 16.05 -2.05
CA LEU A 68 -3.12 14.62 -2.34
C LEU A 68 -2.46 14.35 -3.71
N GLU A 69 -2.70 15.21 -4.70
CA GLU A 69 -2.10 15.10 -6.02
C GLU A 69 -0.59 15.42 -6.00
N GLU A 70 -0.17 16.41 -5.20
CA GLU A 70 1.26 16.70 -4.99
C GLU A 70 1.97 15.55 -4.28
N ILE A 71 1.33 14.90 -3.30
CA ILE A 71 1.87 13.71 -2.65
C ILE A 71 1.98 12.55 -3.65
N TRP A 72 0.93 12.34 -4.45
CA TRP A 72 0.86 11.27 -5.47
C TRP A 72 1.98 11.37 -6.50
N ASN A 73 2.28 12.59 -6.94
CA ASN A 73 3.32 12.90 -7.92
C ASN A 73 4.65 13.30 -7.27
N GLY A 74 4.71 13.28 -5.93
CA GLY A 74 5.91 13.65 -5.17
C GLY A 74 7.07 12.69 -5.36
N SER A 75 8.29 13.22 -5.21
CA SER A 75 9.53 12.48 -5.47
C SER A 75 9.63 11.16 -4.70
N ASN A 76 9.14 11.10 -3.46
CA ASN A 76 9.17 9.88 -2.65
C ASN A 76 8.32 8.76 -3.27
N TYR A 77 7.12 9.12 -3.75
CA TYR A 77 6.21 8.13 -4.34
C TYR A 77 6.64 7.72 -5.74
N VAL A 78 7.17 8.67 -6.53
CA VAL A 78 7.77 8.40 -7.85
C VAL A 78 8.96 7.44 -7.71
N GLN A 79 9.91 7.72 -6.82
CA GLN A 79 11.07 6.85 -6.57
C GLN A 79 10.66 5.45 -6.11
N MET A 80 9.60 5.35 -5.28
CA MET A 80 9.07 4.04 -4.86
C MET A 80 8.58 3.25 -6.08
N ARG A 81 7.79 3.87 -6.98
CA ARG A 81 7.31 3.21 -8.21
C ARG A 81 8.47 2.80 -9.12
N GLU A 82 9.48 3.67 -9.30
CA GLU A 82 10.70 3.35 -10.06
C GLU A 82 11.41 2.11 -9.50
N ARG A 83 11.59 2.06 -8.18
CA ARG A 83 12.25 0.92 -7.52
C ARG A 83 11.45 -0.37 -7.73
N MET A 84 10.14 -0.33 -7.55
CA MET A 84 9.27 -1.50 -7.74
C MET A 84 9.27 -2.01 -9.19
N LEU A 85 9.25 -1.10 -10.18
CA LEU A 85 9.33 -1.48 -11.59
C LEU A 85 10.69 -2.06 -12.00
N ALA A 86 11.74 -1.68 -11.25
CA ALA A 86 13.10 -2.21 -11.41
C ALA A 86 13.37 -3.47 -10.55
N ASP A 87 12.34 -4.03 -9.92
CA ASP A 87 12.40 -5.15 -8.97
C ASP A 87 13.41 -4.91 -7.83
N LYS A 88 13.45 -3.66 -7.31
CA LYS A 88 14.31 -3.25 -6.20
C LYS A 88 13.47 -3.01 -4.94
N PRO A 89 13.93 -3.46 -3.76
CA PRO A 89 13.20 -3.29 -2.52
C PRO A 89 13.05 -1.82 -2.12
N CYS A 90 11.89 -1.49 -1.54
CA CYS A 90 11.57 -0.20 -0.96
C CYS A 90 11.65 -0.27 0.56
N LYS A 91 12.26 0.72 1.20
CA LYS A 91 12.43 0.77 2.66
C LYS A 91 11.09 0.86 3.40
N GLU A 92 10.09 1.43 2.78
CA GLU A 92 8.73 1.56 3.30
C GLU A 92 8.00 0.20 3.41
N CYS A 93 8.47 -0.82 2.68
CA CYS A 93 7.80 -2.11 2.51
C CYS A 93 8.49 -3.27 3.23
N THR A 94 9.43 -2.99 4.13
CA THR A 94 10.29 -3.98 4.81
C THR A 94 9.49 -5.10 5.46
N ARG A 95 8.39 -4.79 6.14
CA ARG A 95 7.52 -5.79 6.80
C ARG A 95 7.01 -6.88 5.85
N CYS A 96 6.58 -6.51 4.66
CA CYS A 96 6.11 -7.49 3.67
C CYS A 96 7.25 -8.39 3.20
N TYR A 97 8.42 -7.81 2.94
CA TYR A 97 9.59 -8.57 2.49
C TYR A 97 10.10 -9.54 3.56
N GLU A 98 10.12 -9.13 4.82
CA GLU A 98 10.50 -9.98 5.96
C GLU A 98 9.52 -11.14 6.15
N GLN A 99 8.21 -10.90 6.07
CA GLN A 99 7.20 -11.95 6.12
C GLN A 99 7.40 -12.98 5.01
N GLU A 100 7.64 -12.51 3.78
CA GLU A 100 7.86 -13.39 2.62
C GLU A 100 9.17 -14.16 2.71
N ALA A 101 10.23 -13.55 3.25
CA ALA A 101 11.50 -14.24 3.50
C ALA A 101 11.36 -15.40 4.51
N GLN A 102 10.38 -15.30 5.43
CA GLN A 102 10.03 -16.36 6.38
C GLN A 102 9.01 -17.37 5.81
N GLY A 103 8.61 -17.22 4.55
CA GLY A 103 7.66 -18.13 3.87
C GLY A 103 6.18 -17.81 4.14
N PHE A 104 5.86 -16.65 4.75
CA PHE A 104 4.49 -16.25 4.99
C PHE A 104 3.91 -15.45 3.81
N PHE A 105 2.59 -15.49 3.68
CA PHE A 105 1.85 -14.69 2.73
C PHE A 105 1.69 -13.26 3.28
N SER A 106 2.22 -12.28 2.55
CA SER A 106 2.24 -10.89 2.99
C SER A 106 1.02 -10.10 2.51
N MET A 107 0.85 -8.90 3.08
CA MET A 107 -0.15 -7.94 2.59
C MET A 107 0.12 -7.54 1.12
N ARG A 108 1.38 -7.41 0.70
CA ARG A 108 1.76 -7.15 -0.69
C ARG A 108 1.20 -8.23 -1.64
N ASN A 109 1.35 -9.49 -1.29
CA ASN A 109 0.78 -10.60 -2.07
C ASN A 109 -0.75 -10.52 -2.12
N SER A 110 -1.39 -10.16 -0.99
CA SER A 110 -2.83 -9.95 -0.93
C SER A 110 -3.28 -8.82 -1.85
N HIS A 111 -2.58 -7.69 -1.84
CA HIS A 111 -2.91 -6.54 -2.67
C HIS A 111 -2.73 -6.83 -4.17
N ASN A 112 -1.65 -7.51 -4.55
CA ASN A 112 -1.45 -7.93 -5.93
C ASN A 112 -2.56 -8.87 -6.39
N LYS A 113 -3.00 -9.76 -5.51
CA LYS A 113 -4.11 -10.66 -5.80
C LYS A 113 -5.44 -9.93 -5.97
N HIS A 114 -5.79 -9.01 -5.06
CA HIS A 114 -7.08 -8.33 -5.04
C HIS A 114 -7.19 -7.23 -6.10
N PHE A 115 -6.10 -6.49 -6.31
CA PHE A 115 -6.09 -5.28 -7.14
C PHE A 115 -5.30 -5.44 -8.45
N GLY A 116 -4.80 -6.63 -8.74
CA GLY A 116 -4.03 -6.90 -9.95
C GLY A 116 -4.78 -6.58 -11.25
N HIS A 117 -6.12 -6.54 -11.22
CA HIS A 117 -6.94 -6.14 -12.36
C HIS A 117 -6.80 -4.65 -12.75
N HIS A 118 -6.05 -3.88 -11.98
CA HIS A 118 -5.65 -2.51 -12.29
C HIS A 118 -4.22 -2.43 -12.82
N ILE A 119 -3.63 -3.54 -13.26
CA ILE A 119 -2.23 -3.59 -13.71
C ILE A 119 -1.97 -2.67 -14.91
N ASP A 120 -2.99 -2.38 -15.72
CA ASP A 120 -2.98 -1.42 -16.79
C ASP A 120 -2.50 -0.01 -16.38
N LYS A 121 -2.72 0.37 -15.11
CA LYS A 121 -2.21 1.64 -14.56
C LYS A 121 -0.70 1.70 -14.49
N VAL A 122 -0.04 0.57 -14.44
CA VAL A 122 1.42 0.45 -14.41
C VAL A 122 2.03 0.84 -15.77
N ASP A 123 1.28 0.71 -16.86
CA ASP A 123 1.71 1.13 -18.19
C ASP A 123 1.83 2.65 -18.32
N GLN A 124 1.18 3.41 -17.45
CA GLN A 124 1.36 4.86 -17.33
C GLN A 124 2.73 5.22 -16.67
N GLY A 125 3.48 4.22 -16.22
CA GLY A 125 4.80 4.39 -15.65
C GLY A 125 4.78 4.85 -14.19
N VAL A 126 5.74 5.72 -13.85
CA VAL A 126 5.96 6.17 -12.46
C VAL A 126 5.10 7.38 -12.07
N ASN A 127 4.50 8.06 -13.05
CA ASN A 127 3.59 9.19 -12.88
C ASN A 127 2.20 8.86 -13.45
N PRO A 128 1.49 7.86 -12.88
CA PRO A 128 0.14 7.56 -13.34
C PRO A 128 -0.81 8.70 -12.99
N ASP A 129 -1.88 8.85 -13.78
CA ASP A 129 -2.95 9.78 -13.49
C ASP A 129 -3.39 9.70 -12.02
N PHE A 130 -3.64 10.86 -11.41
CA PHE A 130 -4.14 10.93 -10.04
C PHE A 130 -5.56 10.38 -9.98
N LYS A 131 -5.66 9.07 -9.82
CA LYS A 131 -6.93 8.34 -9.72
C LYS A 131 -6.84 7.24 -8.68
N ILE A 132 -7.08 7.60 -7.44
CA ILE A 132 -7.08 6.63 -6.32
C ILE A 132 -8.32 5.75 -6.43
N VAL A 133 -8.10 4.45 -6.37
CA VAL A 133 -9.15 3.41 -6.41
C VAL A 133 -9.56 2.99 -5.01
N TYR A 134 -8.59 2.89 -4.12
CA TYR A 134 -8.78 2.47 -2.74
C TYR A 134 -8.25 3.53 -1.78
N TRP A 135 -9.13 4.04 -0.91
CA TRP A 135 -8.84 5.08 0.08
C TRP A 135 -8.79 4.47 1.48
N ASP A 136 -7.73 4.74 2.23
CA ASP A 136 -7.64 4.47 3.67
C ASP A 136 -7.13 5.72 4.37
N ILE A 137 -8.03 6.65 4.64
CA ILE A 137 -7.73 7.94 5.28
C ILE A 137 -8.37 7.99 6.66
N ARG A 138 -7.55 8.25 7.66
CA ARG A 138 -7.97 8.41 9.05
C ARG A 138 -8.00 9.90 9.39
N PHE A 139 -9.18 10.47 9.39
CA PHE A 139 -9.37 11.92 9.58
C PHE A 139 -9.17 12.38 11.02
N SER A 140 -9.37 11.50 12.00
CA SER A 140 -9.31 11.84 13.42
C SER A 140 -9.05 10.62 14.27
N ASN A 141 -8.47 10.84 15.45
CA ASN A 141 -8.37 9.85 16.52
C ASN A 141 -9.43 10.06 17.61
N LEU A 142 -10.40 10.97 17.42
CA LEU A 142 -11.48 11.18 18.38
C LEU A 142 -12.34 9.92 18.47
N CYS A 143 -12.23 9.22 19.59
CA CYS A 143 -12.94 7.97 19.83
C CYS A 143 -13.33 7.89 21.31
N ASN A 144 -14.56 7.45 21.58
CA ASN A 144 -15.06 7.24 22.94
C ASN A 144 -14.82 5.81 23.45
N LEU A 145 -14.11 4.98 22.71
CA LEU A 145 -13.79 3.59 23.08
C LEU A 145 -12.30 3.42 23.42
N LYS A 146 -12.01 2.43 24.26
CA LYS A 146 -10.67 1.96 24.62
C LYS A 146 -10.50 0.49 24.21
N CYS A 147 -10.51 0.22 22.90
CA CYS A 147 -10.32 -1.13 22.39
C CYS A 147 -8.87 -1.57 22.62
N ARG A 148 -8.65 -2.81 23.04
CA ARG A 148 -7.31 -3.37 23.32
C ARG A 148 -6.38 -3.37 22.11
N SER A 149 -6.95 -3.40 20.91
CA SER A 149 -6.21 -3.38 19.62
C SER A 149 -5.85 -1.97 19.17
N CYS A 150 -6.31 -0.92 19.86
CA CYS A 150 -6.05 0.47 19.51
C CYS A 150 -5.00 1.08 20.45
N GLY A 151 -4.15 1.95 19.91
CA GLY A 151 -3.30 2.87 20.67
C GLY A 151 -3.83 4.31 20.62
N ASP A 152 -3.05 5.22 21.17
CA ASP A 152 -3.33 6.67 21.21
C ASP A 152 -3.41 7.32 19.83
N ILE A 153 -2.70 6.79 18.83
CA ILE A 153 -2.81 7.21 17.42
C ILE A 153 -4.25 7.06 16.90
N PHE A 154 -4.97 6.04 17.36
CA PHE A 154 -6.30 5.68 16.85
C PHE A 154 -7.44 6.00 17.82
N SER A 155 -7.14 6.32 19.08
CA SER A 155 -8.13 6.66 20.07
C SER A 155 -7.62 7.66 21.09
N SER A 156 -8.26 8.86 21.11
CA SER A 156 -7.95 9.92 22.07
C SER A 156 -8.14 9.51 23.53
N ASN A 157 -8.96 8.49 23.81
CA ASN A 157 -9.15 7.97 25.17
C ASN A 157 -7.92 7.25 25.73
N TRP A 158 -7.00 6.76 24.88
CA TRP A 158 -5.74 6.17 25.33
C TRP A 158 -4.70 7.22 25.72
N VAL A 159 -4.77 8.44 25.17
CA VAL A 159 -3.83 9.54 25.46
C VAL A 159 -3.81 9.90 26.94
N GLN A 160 -4.92 9.74 27.67
CA GLN A 160 -5.01 10.05 29.07
C GLN A 160 -4.35 9.01 30.00
N GLU A 161 -4.21 7.76 29.53
CA GLU A 161 -3.59 6.67 30.31
C GLU A 161 -2.08 6.54 30.06
N ASN A 162 -1.59 7.08 28.93
CA ASN A 162 -0.18 7.05 28.58
C ASN A 162 0.60 8.28 29.07
N LYS A 163 -0.04 9.13 29.90
CA LYS A 163 0.58 10.24 30.63
C LYS A 163 0.92 9.83 32.05
#